data_c64b932bebe4b7e7e212a035c66f9cb2
#
_entry.id   c64b932bebe4b7e7e212a035c66f9cb2
#
_cell.length_a   1.000
_cell.length_b   1.000
_cell.length_c   1.000
_cell.angle_alpha   90.00
_cell.angle_beta   90.00
_cell.angle_gamma   90.00
#
_symmetry.space_group_name_H-M   'P 1'
#
loop_
_entity.id
_entity.type
_entity.pdbx_description
1 polymer ?
#
loop_
_entity_poly.entity_id
_entity_poly.type
_entity_poly.pdbx_seq_one_letter_code
_entity_poly.pdbx_strand_id
1 'polypeptide(L)'
;TDAHGEVEVPQNPKKVVALDSRNYEVLEAMGVDLVAAPKDVMPPTSSYVNNESVENIGNHREPNLELIAAADPDLVIVGQRFADYYDDIKQIVPNASVIDLDTDVSEDSQSPGNNLLEGFINSTTILGEIFDKEDKANELIADLEEAIEKANNAYNGGSVMGVITSGGEIGYAAPKYGRVWGPIYEILNLEPALEVN
;
A
#
# COMPACT_ATOMS: atom_id res chain seq x y z
N THR A 1 7.30 14.18 4.32
CA THR A 1 5.94 14.73 4.14
C THR A 1 5.01 13.59 3.80
N ASP A 2 3.86 13.47 4.43
CA ASP A 2 2.83 12.47 4.18
C ASP A 2 1.51 13.12 3.70
N ALA A 3 0.41 12.38 3.66
CA ALA A 3 -0.90 12.89 3.22
C ALA A 3 -1.45 14.03 4.10
N HIS A 4 -0.98 14.17 5.35
CA HIS A 4 -1.40 15.19 6.31
C HIS A 4 -0.39 16.33 6.49
N GLY A 5 0.79 16.27 5.87
CA GLY A 5 1.84 17.30 5.91
C GLY A 5 3.20 16.81 6.40
N GLU A 6 3.92 17.65 7.14
CA GLU A 6 5.24 17.32 7.67
C GLU A 6 5.11 16.54 8.98
N VAL A 7 5.72 15.35 9.03
CA VAL A 7 5.80 14.50 10.24
C VAL A 7 7.27 14.18 10.50
N GLU A 8 7.69 14.37 11.76
CA GLU A 8 9.00 13.90 12.22
C GLU A 8 8.93 12.40 12.51
N VAL A 9 9.86 11.65 11.93
CA VAL A 9 9.95 10.19 12.08
C VAL A 9 11.33 9.82 12.59
N PRO A 10 11.46 8.95 13.61
CA PRO A 10 12.75 8.48 14.07
C PRO A 10 13.45 7.68 12.98
N GLN A 11 14.77 7.83 12.90
CA GLN A 11 15.60 7.01 12.01
C GLN A 11 15.71 5.58 12.56
N ASN A 12 15.50 4.58 11.72
CA ASN A 12 15.56 3.16 12.09
C ASN A 12 14.69 2.79 13.32
N PRO A 13 13.38 3.12 13.31
CA PRO A 13 12.48 2.76 14.41
C PRO A 13 12.50 1.23 14.61
N LYS A 14 12.35 0.79 15.87
CA LYS A 14 12.46 -0.63 16.23
C LYS A 14 11.12 -1.33 16.41
N LYS A 15 10.10 -0.57 16.77
CA LYS A 15 8.75 -1.08 16.97
C LYS A 15 7.84 -0.48 15.92
N VAL A 16 7.72 -1.17 14.80
CA VAL A 16 6.97 -0.70 13.63
C VAL A 16 5.64 -1.43 13.51
N VAL A 17 4.58 -0.68 13.32
CA VAL A 17 3.26 -1.18 12.93
C VAL A 17 2.98 -0.72 11.51
N ALA A 18 2.66 -1.65 10.60
CA ALA A 18 2.31 -1.34 9.22
C ALA A 18 0.93 -1.88 8.89
N LEU A 19 0.04 -1.00 8.46
CA LEU A 19 -1.38 -1.29 8.28
C LEU A 19 -1.80 -1.42 6.81
N ASP A 20 -1.08 -0.82 5.88
CA ASP A 20 -1.38 -0.84 4.45
C ASP A 20 -0.55 -1.90 3.71
N SER A 21 -1.21 -2.67 2.83
CA SER A 21 -0.59 -3.73 2.04
C SER A 21 0.56 -3.23 1.17
N ARG A 22 0.45 -2.06 0.59
CA ARG A 22 1.49 -1.44 -0.24
C ARG A 22 2.78 -1.23 0.56
N ASN A 23 2.63 -0.86 1.83
CA ASN A 23 3.75 -0.51 2.70
C ASN A 23 4.36 -1.75 3.37
N TYR A 24 3.55 -2.68 3.92
CA TYR A 24 4.13 -3.84 4.59
C TYR A 24 4.79 -4.83 3.60
N GLU A 25 4.35 -4.91 2.35
CA GLU A 25 5.05 -5.70 1.32
C GLU A 25 6.43 -5.11 0.98
N VAL A 26 6.54 -3.79 0.88
CA VAL A 26 7.83 -3.10 0.69
C VAL A 26 8.74 -3.30 1.90
N LEU A 27 8.22 -3.15 3.12
CA LEU A 27 8.99 -3.38 4.35
C LEU A 27 9.49 -4.82 4.46
N GLU A 28 8.66 -5.80 4.08
CA GLU A 28 9.06 -7.21 4.01
C GLU A 28 10.23 -7.41 3.04
N ALA A 29 10.14 -6.83 1.84
CA ALA A 29 11.21 -6.90 0.84
C ALA A 29 12.51 -6.20 1.29
N MET A 30 12.39 -5.18 2.14
CA MET A 30 13.52 -4.49 2.79
C MET A 30 14.08 -5.23 4.01
N GLY A 31 13.41 -6.30 4.48
CA GLY A 31 13.80 -7.05 5.67
C GLY A 31 13.60 -6.28 6.98
N VAL A 32 12.55 -5.46 7.06
CA VAL A 32 12.16 -4.72 8.27
C VAL A 32 11.24 -5.59 9.12
N ASP A 33 11.53 -5.67 10.42
CA ASP A 33 10.65 -6.37 11.36
C ASP A 33 9.45 -5.50 11.76
N LEU A 34 8.28 -6.14 11.91
CA LEU A 34 7.08 -5.51 12.44
C LEU A 34 6.76 -6.04 13.84
N VAL A 35 6.13 -5.21 14.69
CA VAL A 35 5.60 -5.65 15.98
C VAL A 35 4.10 -5.96 15.91
N ALA A 36 3.38 -5.35 14.98
CA ALA A 36 1.98 -5.66 14.71
C ALA A 36 1.60 -5.38 13.24
N ALA A 37 0.65 -6.14 12.73
CA ALA A 37 0.14 -6.03 11.37
C ALA A 37 -1.28 -6.63 11.23
N PRO A 38 -2.07 -6.25 10.21
CA PRO A 38 -3.41 -6.77 9.98
C PRO A 38 -3.36 -8.14 9.29
N LYS A 39 -2.91 -9.18 9.99
CA LYS A 39 -2.65 -10.52 9.44
C LYS A 39 -3.84 -11.17 8.74
N ASP A 40 -5.07 -10.83 9.14
CA ASP A 40 -6.30 -11.40 8.54
C ASP A 40 -6.49 -11.01 7.06
N VAL A 41 -5.81 -9.96 6.61
CA VAL A 41 -5.89 -9.46 5.22
C VAL A 41 -4.57 -9.54 4.47
N MET A 42 -3.54 -10.08 5.09
CA MET A 42 -2.22 -10.28 4.47
C MET A 42 -2.18 -11.57 3.64
N PRO A 43 -1.35 -11.63 2.58
CA PRO A 43 -1.13 -12.86 1.84
C PRO A 43 -0.57 -13.97 2.74
N PRO A 44 -1.05 -15.22 2.64
CA PRO A 44 -0.51 -16.33 3.45
C PRO A 44 0.99 -16.60 3.24
N THR A 45 1.54 -16.07 2.15
CA THR A 45 2.97 -16.18 1.80
C THR A 45 3.83 -15.16 2.53
N SER A 46 3.24 -14.13 3.13
CA SER A 46 4.00 -13.13 3.88
C SER A 46 4.66 -13.76 5.12
N SER A 47 5.92 -13.45 5.34
CA SER A 47 6.68 -13.89 6.51
C SER A 47 6.07 -13.36 7.82
N TYR A 48 5.45 -12.19 7.79
CA TYR A 48 4.79 -11.60 8.96
C TYR A 48 3.60 -12.42 9.44
N VAL A 49 2.84 -13.04 8.53
CA VAL A 49 1.67 -13.87 8.90
C VAL A 49 2.07 -15.03 9.79
N ASN A 50 3.18 -15.69 9.46
CA ASN A 50 3.67 -16.87 10.17
C ASN A 50 4.61 -16.52 11.34
N ASN A 51 4.94 -15.24 11.54
CA ASN A 51 5.80 -14.80 12.63
C ASN A 51 4.97 -14.56 13.90
N GLU A 52 5.16 -15.42 14.92
CA GLU A 52 4.46 -15.32 16.20
C GLU A 52 4.79 -14.06 17.01
N SER A 53 5.93 -13.39 16.71
CA SER A 53 6.30 -12.12 17.34
C SER A 53 5.58 -10.90 16.77
N VAL A 54 4.90 -11.04 15.64
CA VAL A 54 4.07 -9.98 15.06
C VAL A 54 2.63 -10.16 15.56
N GLU A 55 2.13 -9.18 16.29
CA GLU A 55 0.75 -9.20 16.81
C GLU A 55 -0.25 -9.02 15.65
N ASN A 56 -1.33 -9.80 15.69
CA ASN A 56 -2.40 -9.68 14.70
C ASN A 56 -3.47 -8.69 15.16
N ILE A 57 -3.57 -7.55 14.51
CA ILE A 57 -4.58 -6.52 14.82
C ILE A 57 -5.91 -6.72 14.08
N GLY A 58 -6.09 -7.85 13.39
CA GLY A 58 -7.32 -8.17 12.67
C GLY A 58 -7.33 -7.69 11.22
N ASN A 59 -8.36 -6.96 10.84
CA ASN A 59 -8.58 -6.48 9.47
C ASN A 59 -8.99 -5.00 9.44
N HIS A 60 -9.10 -4.44 8.23
CA HIS A 60 -9.40 -3.01 8.03
C HIS A 60 -10.86 -2.60 8.34
N ARG A 61 -11.78 -3.52 8.51
CA ARG A 61 -13.19 -3.20 8.83
C ARG A 61 -13.40 -2.99 10.31
N GLU A 62 -12.63 -3.72 11.12
CA GLU A 62 -12.74 -3.73 12.58
C GLU A 62 -11.34 -3.96 13.17
N PRO A 63 -10.41 -2.99 13.03
CA PRO A 63 -9.07 -3.13 13.55
C PRO A 63 -9.08 -3.08 15.08
N ASN A 64 -8.26 -3.91 15.69
CA ASN A 64 -8.08 -3.86 17.15
C ASN A 64 -7.07 -2.78 17.53
N LEU A 65 -7.57 -1.55 17.76
CA LEU A 65 -6.74 -0.40 18.13
C LEU A 65 -6.06 -0.59 19.49
N GLU A 66 -6.63 -1.37 20.41
CA GLU A 66 -6.01 -1.65 21.71
C GLU A 66 -4.70 -2.45 21.54
N LEU A 67 -4.65 -3.38 20.58
CA LEU A 67 -3.43 -4.12 20.27
C LEU A 67 -2.36 -3.25 19.62
N ILE A 68 -2.75 -2.25 18.81
CA ILE A 68 -1.79 -1.26 18.29
C ILE A 68 -1.17 -0.46 19.44
N ALA A 69 -1.99 -0.01 20.40
CA ALA A 69 -1.49 0.71 21.57
C ALA A 69 -0.63 -0.19 22.47
N ALA A 70 -1.02 -1.46 22.67
CA ALA A 70 -0.27 -2.42 23.48
C ALA A 70 1.09 -2.80 22.88
N ALA A 71 1.25 -2.71 21.56
CA ALA A 71 2.52 -2.90 20.88
C ALA A 71 3.55 -1.80 21.21
N ASP A 72 3.11 -0.67 21.77
CA ASP A 72 3.95 0.48 22.15
C ASP A 72 4.91 0.87 21.02
N PRO A 73 4.38 1.25 19.83
CA PRO A 73 5.20 1.46 18.65
C PRO A 73 6.04 2.74 18.70
N ASP A 74 7.14 2.76 17.94
CA ASP A 74 7.91 3.96 17.60
C ASP A 74 7.33 4.64 16.34
N LEU A 75 6.81 3.81 15.41
CA LEU A 75 6.25 4.23 14.14
C LEU A 75 5.01 3.42 13.79
N VAL A 76 3.94 4.11 13.38
CA VAL A 76 2.75 3.50 12.75
C VAL A 76 2.63 4.04 11.33
N ILE A 77 2.58 3.13 10.36
CA ILE A 77 2.40 3.45 8.95
C ILE A 77 0.97 3.10 8.57
N VAL A 78 0.20 4.14 8.33
CA VAL A 78 -1.20 4.09 7.90
C VAL A 78 -1.25 4.25 6.38
N GLY A 79 -2.39 4.04 5.80
CA GLY A 79 -2.68 4.30 4.40
C GLY A 79 -3.91 3.53 3.94
N GLN A 80 -4.42 3.87 2.77
CA GLN A 80 -5.55 3.23 2.13
C GLN A 80 -6.76 3.05 3.07
N ARG A 81 -7.09 1.80 3.40
CA ARG A 81 -8.29 1.44 4.18
C ARG A 81 -8.19 1.77 5.66
N PHE A 82 -7.00 2.05 6.15
CA PHE A 82 -6.77 2.45 7.53
C PHE A 82 -6.62 3.98 7.68
N ALA A 83 -6.65 4.75 6.59
CA ALA A 83 -6.57 6.21 6.61
C ALA A 83 -7.68 6.84 7.49
N ASP A 84 -8.87 6.26 7.49
CA ASP A 84 -9.99 6.72 8.34
C ASP A 84 -9.70 6.61 9.85
N TYR A 85 -8.74 5.79 10.26
CA TYR A 85 -8.32 5.63 11.66
C TYR A 85 -7.10 6.47 12.06
N TYR A 86 -6.60 7.33 11.18
CA TYR A 86 -5.37 8.09 11.42
C TYR A 86 -5.41 8.88 12.72
N ASP A 87 -6.46 9.67 12.94
CA ASP A 87 -6.59 10.50 14.15
C ASP A 87 -6.80 9.65 15.41
N ASP A 88 -7.56 8.56 15.32
CA ASP A 88 -7.78 7.65 16.45
C ASP A 88 -6.46 6.97 16.85
N ILE A 89 -5.67 6.53 15.86
CA ILE A 89 -4.36 5.93 16.10
C ILE A 89 -3.42 6.94 16.76
N LYS A 90 -3.35 8.17 16.26
CA LYS A 90 -2.53 9.23 16.90
C LYS A 90 -2.89 9.48 18.37
N GLN A 91 -4.18 9.38 18.71
CA GLN A 91 -4.62 9.57 20.10
C GLN A 91 -4.18 8.45 21.02
N ILE A 92 -4.18 7.20 20.53
CA ILE A 92 -3.84 6.03 21.37
C ILE A 92 -2.35 5.74 21.47
N VAL A 93 -1.54 6.24 20.52
CA VAL A 93 -0.07 6.10 20.52
C VAL A 93 0.64 7.46 20.52
N PRO A 94 0.43 8.30 21.56
CA PRO A 94 0.86 9.70 21.57
C PRO A 94 2.40 9.88 21.51
N ASN A 95 3.16 8.83 21.74
CA ASN A 95 4.62 8.85 21.71
C ASN A 95 5.20 8.29 20.39
N ALA A 96 4.37 7.72 19.54
CA ALA A 96 4.78 7.21 18.23
C ALA A 96 4.65 8.28 17.14
N SER A 97 5.49 8.19 16.11
CA SER A 97 5.21 8.87 14.85
C SER A 97 4.12 8.09 14.10
N VAL A 98 3.11 8.79 13.61
CA VAL A 98 2.08 8.20 12.74
C VAL A 98 2.19 8.88 11.38
N ILE A 99 2.41 8.11 10.33
CA ILE A 99 2.50 8.60 8.96
C ILE A 99 1.43 7.95 8.09
N ASP A 100 0.86 8.71 7.17
CA ASP A 100 -0.09 8.24 6.18
C ASP A 100 0.54 8.33 4.78
N LEU A 101 0.84 7.16 4.20
CA LEU A 101 1.42 7.03 2.87
C LEU A 101 0.36 6.68 1.81
N ASP A 102 -0.89 7.05 2.05
CA ASP A 102 -1.95 6.84 1.05
C ASP A 102 -1.75 7.72 -0.18
N THR A 103 -2.27 7.25 -1.30
CA THR A 103 -2.20 7.92 -2.60
C THR A 103 -3.60 8.06 -3.15
N ASP A 104 -3.97 9.27 -3.56
CA ASP A 104 -5.26 9.52 -4.17
C ASP A 104 -5.33 8.90 -5.57
N VAL A 105 -6.05 7.80 -5.65
CA VAL A 105 -6.42 7.09 -6.87
C VAL A 105 -7.94 7.06 -7.05
N SER A 106 -8.64 8.04 -6.50
CA SER A 106 -10.10 8.16 -6.57
C SER A 106 -10.57 8.43 -8.00
N GLU A 107 -11.88 8.30 -8.20
CA GLU A 107 -12.53 8.59 -9.48
C GLU A 107 -12.41 10.06 -9.90
N ASP A 108 -12.24 10.96 -8.94
CA ASP A 108 -12.05 12.39 -9.17
C ASP A 108 -10.60 12.74 -9.56
N SER A 109 -9.67 11.80 -9.41
CA SER A 109 -8.28 11.98 -9.83
C SER A 109 -8.18 12.05 -11.36
N GLN A 110 -7.46 13.04 -11.88
CA GLN A 110 -7.27 13.22 -13.32
C GLN A 110 -6.32 12.20 -13.94
N SER A 111 -5.45 11.58 -13.14
CA SER A 111 -4.43 10.62 -13.58
C SER A 111 -4.19 9.55 -12.52
N PRO A 112 -5.17 8.69 -12.25
CA PRO A 112 -5.05 7.70 -11.17
C PRO A 112 -3.90 6.71 -11.37
N GLY A 113 -3.52 6.42 -12.62
CA GLY A 113 -2.39 5.57 -12.94
C GLY A 113 -1.05 6.20 -12.57
N ASN A 114 -0.84 7.46 -13.00
CA ASN A 114 0.37 8.19 -12.62
C ASN A 114 0.43 8.40 -11.11
N ASN A 115 -0.68 8.79 -10.47
CA ASN A 115 -0.72 8.96 -9.02
C ASN A 115 -0.33 7.67 -8.30
N LEU A 116 -0.84 6.50 -8.75
CA LEU A 116 -0.50 5.23 -8.13
C LEU A 116 0.99 4.90 -8.28
N LEU A 117 1.55 5.08 -9.46
CA LEU A 117 2.96 4.82 -9.74
C LEU A 117 3.87 5.75 -8.94
N GLU A 118 3.61 7.06 -9.00
CA GLU A 118 4.35 8.06 -8.22
C GLU A 118 4.22 7.81 -6.71
N GLY A 119 3.03 7.40 -6.24
CA GLY A 119 2.80 7.04 -4.85
C GLY A 119 3.61 5.83 -4.41
N PHE A 120 3.72 4.79 -5.22
CA PHE A 120 4.58 3.64 -4.94
C PHE A 120 6.07 4.03 -4.89
N ILE A 121 6.53 4.84 -5.85
CA ILE A 121 7.91 5.32 -5.88
C ILE A 121 8.19 6.17 -4.64
N ASN A 122 7.31 7.12 -4.33
CA ASN A 122 7.47 8.03 -3.20
C ASN A 122 7.43 7.28 -1.85
N SER A 123 6.45 6.42 -1.62
CA SER A 123 6.36 5.64 -0.38
C SER A 123 7.57 4.70 -0.22
N THR A 124 8.00 4.02 -1.28
CA THR A 124 9.18 3.16 -1.26
C THR A 124 10.46 3.95 -0.94
N THR A 125 10.62 5.15 -1.53
CA THR A 125 11.74 6.05 -1.24
C THR A 125 11.74 6.50 0.21
N ILE A 126 10.59 6.97 0.73
CA ILE A 126 10.44 7.39 2.13
C ILE A 126 10.78 6.25 3.10
N LEU A 127 10.27 5.04 2.82
CA LEU A 127 10.58 3.88 3.65
C LEU A 127 12.07 3.51 3.58
N GLY A 128 12.69 3.60 2.40
CA GLY A 128 14.14 3.44 2.25
C GLY A 128 14.93 4.41 3.14
N GLU A 129 14.57 5.68 3.14
CA GLU A 129 15.20 6.72 3.96
C GLU A 129 15.00 6.47 5.46
N ILE A 130 13.78 6.11 5.90
CA ILE A 130 13.46 5.85 7.31
C ILE A 130 14.28 4.67 7.88
N PHE A 131 14.51 3.63 7.08
CA PHE A 131 15.14 2.38 7.52
C PHE A 131 16.58 2.18 7.06
N ASP A 132 17.27 3.20 6.52
CA ASP A 132 18.62 3.11 5.93
C ASP A 132 18.69 1.97 4.88
N LYS A 133 17.70 1.90 4.00
CA LYS A 133 17.55 0.88 2.95
C LYS A 133 17.37 1.49 1.55
N GLU A 134 17.99 2.64 1.31
CA GLU A 134 17.85 3.38 0.04
C GLU A 134 18.28 2.55 -1.17
N ASP A 135 19.34 1.75 -1.03
CA ASP A 135 19.79 0.85 -2.12
C ASP A 135 18.70 -0.18 -2.48
N LYS A 136 18.04 -0.75 -1.45
CA LYS A 136 16.94 -1.70 -1.67
C LYS A 136 15.68 -1.03 -2.20
N ALA A 137 15.39 0.19 -1.75
CA ALA A 137 14.31 1.01 -2.29
C ALA A 137 14.50 1.27 -3.79
N ASN A 138 15.71 1.69 -4.17
CA ASN A 138 16.06 1.93 -5.57
C ASN A 138 15.96 0.66 -6.44
N GLU A 139 16.38 -0.50 -5.91
CA GLU A 139 16.23 -1.79 -6.59
C GLU A 139 14.75 -2.12 -6.83
N LEU A 140 13.89 -1.99 -5.80
CA LEU A 140 12.45 -2.27 -5.92
C LEU A 140 11.75 -1.33 -6.91
N ILE A 141 12.13 -0.06 -6.93
CA ILE A 141 11.62 0.93 -7.88
C ILE A 141 12.04 0.57 -9.31
N ALA A 142 13.31 0.24 -9.52
CA ALA A 142 13.82 -0.15 -10.83
C ALA A 142 13.15 -1.44 -11.36
N ASP A 143 12.94 -2.43 -10.48
CA ASP A 143 12.24 -3.67 -10.83
C ASP A 143 10.77 -3.39 -11.26
N LEU A 144 10.09 -2.47 -10.57
CA LEU A 144 8.73 -2.04 -10.93
C LEU A 144 8.70 -1.37 -12.29
N GLU A 145 9.60 -0.41 -12.53
CA GLU A 145 9.70 0.32 -13.80
C GLU A 145 10.01 -0.63 -14.97
N GLU A 146 10.95 -1.56 -14.79
CA GLU A 146 11.28 -2.57 -15.79
C GLU A 146 10.08 -3.49 -16.08
N ALA A 147 9.34 -3.89 -15.04
CA ALA A 147 8.16 -4.73 -15.22
C ALA A 147 7.05 -4.01 -16.01
N ILE A 148 6.84 -2.71 -15.75
CA ILE A 148 5.89 -1.88 -16.50
C ILE A 148 6.33 -1.74 -17.96
N GLU A 149 7.60 -1.42 -18.19
CA GLU A 149 8.14 -1.30 -19.55
C GLU A 149 8.00 -2.62 -20.33
N LYS A 150 8.35 -3.74 -19.71
CA LYS A 150 8.21 -5.06 -20.29
C LYS A 150 6.76 -5.41 -20.63
N ALA A 151 5.81 -5.06 -19.74
CA ALA A 151 4.39 -5.29 -19.97
C ALA A 151 3.88 -4.43 -21.14
N ASN A 152 4.24 -3.16 -21.18
CA ASN A 152 3.87 -2.24 -22.26
C ASN A 152 4.42 -2.68 -23.61
N ASN A 153 5.68 -3.17 -23.65
CA ASN A 153 6.30 -3.67 -24.87
C ASN A 153 5.68 -5.01 -25.35
N ALA A 154 5.16 -5.82 -24.43
CA ALA A 154 4.52 -7.08 -24.77
C ALA A 154 3.06 -6.90 -25.21
N TYR A 155 2.42 -5.80 -24.82
CA TYR A 155 1.04 -5.52 -25.19
C TYR A 155 0.94 -5.17 -26.68
N ASN A 156 0.09 -5.90 -27.40
CA ASN A 156 -0.03 -5.82 -28.85
C ASN A 156 -1.33 -5.12 -29.34
N GLY A 157 -1.98 -4.37 -28.47
CA GLY A 157 -3.20 -3.60 -28.80
C GLY A 157 -4.49 -4.41 -28.81
N GLY A 158 -4.52 -5.59 -28.20
CA GLY A 158 -5.78 -6.33 -28.01
C GLY A 158 -6.62 -5.72 -26.90
N SER A 159 -7.97 -5.68 -27.08
CA SER A 159 -8.85 -5.17 -26.04
C SER A 159 -8.84 -6.04 -24.78
N VAL A 160 -8.84 -5.39 -23.61
CA VAL A 160 -8.75 -6.02 -22.29
C VAL A 160 -10.02 -5.73 -21.49
N MET A 161 -10.51 -6.73 -20.78
CA MET A 161 -11.61 -6.57 -19.83
C MET A 161 -11.22 -7.10 -18.46
N GLY A 162 -11.11 -6.20 -17.46
CA GLY A 162 -10.96 -6.57 -16.06
C GLY A 162 -12.32 -7.06 -15.51
N VAL A 163 -12.32 -8.20 -14.83
CA VAL A 163 -13.52 -8.71 -14.16
C VAL A 163 -13.23 -9.13 -12.73
N ILE A 164 -14.20 -8.95 -11.86
CA ILE A 164 -14.17 -9.40 -10.46
C ILE A 164 -15.24 -10.48 -10.30
N THR A 165 -14.84 -11.65 -9.82
CA THR A 165 -15.77 -12.74 -9.52
C THR A 165 -15.98 -12.83 -8.02
N SER A 166 -17.23 -12.80 -7.57
CA SER A 166 -17.56 -12.92 -6.15
C SER A 166 -18.94 -13.58 -6.01
N GLY A 167 -19.04 -14.61 -5.15
CA GLY A 167 -20.31 -15.29 -4.87
C GLY A 167 -20.98 -15.95 -6.08
N GLY A 168 -20.22 -16.26 -7.13
CA GLY A 168 -20.75 -16.81 -8.40
C GLY A 168 -21.23 -15.75 -9.39
N GLU A 169 -21.10 -14.47 -9.05
CA GLU A 169 -21.38 -13.34 -9.94
C GLU A 169 -20.10 -12.80 -10.58
N ILE A 170 -20.23 -12.19 -11.74
CA ILE A 170 -19.14 -11.55 -12.46
C ILE A 170 -19.44 -10.06 -12.53
N GLY A 171 -18.58 -9.26 -11.89
CA GLY A 171 -18.61 -7.80 -11.97
C GLY A 171 -17.59 -7.28 -12.98
N TYR A 172 -17.97 -6.31 -13.78
CA TYR A 172 -17.03 -5.62 -14.66
C TYR A 172 -16.22 -4.58 -13.89
N ALA A 173 -14.90 -4.62 -14.04
CA ALA A 173 -14.00 -3.63 -13.49
C ALA A 173 -13.78 -2.51 -14.52
N ALA A 174 -14.42 -1.38 -14.32
CA ALA A 174 -14.37 -0.25 -15.25
C ALA A 174 -12.97 0.36 -15.35
N PRO A 175 -12.51 0.71 -16.56
CA PRO A 175 -11.15 1.20 -16.78
C PRO A 175 -10.87 2.60 -16.20
N LYS A 176 -11.88 3.43 -15.97
CA LYS A 176 -11.73 4.79 -15.41
C LYS A 176 -12.16 4.89 -13.95
N TYR A 177 -12.81 3.86 -13.44
CA TYR A 177 -13.45 3.86 -12.15
C TYR A 177 -12.95 2.65 -11.37
N GLY A 178 -12.30 2.88 -10.31
CA GLY A 178 -11.84 1.79 -9.45
C GLY A 178 -10.37 1.89 -9.09
N ARG A 179 -10.11 1.70 -7.83
CA ARG A 179 -8.80 1.91 -7.19
C ARG A 179 -7.66 1.05 -7.74
N VAL A 180 -7.98 -0.01 -8.45
CA VAL A 180 -6.98 -0.97 -8.96
C VAL A 180 -6.96 -0.97 -10.48
N TRP A 181 -8.09 -1.28 -11.10
CA TRP A 181 -8.15 -1.46 -12.55
C TRP A 181 -8.02 -0.15 -13.32
N GLY A 182 -8.61 0.95 -12.81
CA GLY A 182 -8.42 2.26 -13.43
C GLY A 182 -6.94 2.61 -13.62
N PRO A 183 -6.14 2.64 -12.54
CA PRO A 183 -4.69 2.85 -12.62
C PRO A 183 -3.96 1.85 -13.53
N ILE A 184 -4.31 0.56 -13.49
CA ILE A 184 -3.65 -0.48 -14.31
C ILE A 184 -3.87 -0.23 -15.80
N TYR A 185 -5.09 0.12 -16.22
CA TYR A 185 -5.37 0.45 -17.62
C TYR A 185 -4.51 1.63 -18.09
N GLU A 186 -4.32 2.63 -17.27
CA GLU A 186 -3.51 3.81 -17.59
C GLU A 186 -2.01 3.48 -17.61
N ILE A 187 -1.47 2.84 -16.56
CA ILE A 187 -0.04 2.49 -16.45
C ILE A 187 0.41 1.57 -17.58
N LEU A 188 -0.44 0.62 -17.96
CA LEU A 188 -0.12 -0.37 -19.00
C LEU A 188 -0.68 0.00 -20.39
N ASN A 189 -1.24 1.20 -20.55
CA ASN A 189 -1.83 1.68 -21.81
C ASN A 189 -2.80 0.68 -22.44
N LEU A 190 -3.63 0.03 -21.61
CA LEU A 190 -4.53 -1.02 -22.08
C LEU A 190 -5.76 -0.42 -22.76
N GLU A 191 -6.16 -1.00 -23.89
CA GLU A 191 -7.41 -0.66 -24.56
C GLU A 191 -8.59 -1.39 -23.90
N PRO A 192 -9.60 -0.69 -23.36
CA PRO A 192 -10.72 -1.35 -22.72
C PRO A 192 -11.62 -2.03 -23.73
N ALA A 193 -12.08 -3.25 -23.44
CA ALA A 193 -13.01 -4.01 -24.27
C ALA A 193 -14.43 -3.44 -24.25
N LEU A 194 -14.78 -2.67 -23.22
CA LEU A 194 -16.08 -2.01 -23.09
C LEU A 194 -15.85 -0.53 -22.76
N GLU A 195 -16.55 0.33 -23.48
CA GLU A 195 -16.64 1.74 -23.11
C GLU A 195 -17.60 1.88 -21.92
N VAL A 196 -17.17 2.63 -20.92
CA VAL A 196 -17.99 2.98 -19.76
C VAL A 196 -18.55 4.36 -20.02
N ASN A 197 -19.86 4.46 -20.10
CA ASN A 197 -20.58 5.72 -20.20
C ASN A 197 -21.02 6.19 -18.82
#